data_e0fe2e0b4e8073bff3df50b8d99c7e35
#
_entry.id   e0fe2e0b4e8073bff3df50b8d99c7e35
#
_cell.length_a   1.000
_cell.length_b   1.000
_cell.length_c   1.000
_cell.angle_alpha   90.00
_cell.angle_beta   90.00
_cell.angle_gamma   90.00
#
_symmetry.space_group_name_H-M   'P 1'
#
loop_
_entity.id
_entity.type
_entity.pdbx_description
1 polymer ?
#
loop_
_entity_poly.entity_id
_entity_poly.type
_entity_poly.pdbx_seq_one_letter_code
_entity_poly.pdbx_strand_id
1 'polypeptide(L)'
;MQSPDSDSRLVPKNLLLPYILITSLFALWGFANDITNPMVAAFKTLMEMPNSKAALIQFAFYGGYATMAIPAALFIKKYSYKSGILLGLALYAIGALLFYPAAKYEIFGFFLVSLYILTFGLAFLETTANPFILSMGDERTATRRLNLAQSFNPLGSLLGMVVASQVILANLQSDARDAVSGELIYPTLDAAAKAVQKANDLVLIRNPYVILGFVVIVIFIVIAATKIPARGGADHTVHALDSFKRLIKSRHYREGVIAQAFYVGAQIMCWTFIIQYAENLGIDKATAQQYNIAAMSIFLASRFISTYLMKYMNSKKLLFLFAIGGMLSTIGVILIQGIMGLYCLIATSAFMSLMFPTIYGIALEGIG
;
A
#
# COMPACT_ATOMS: atom_id res chain seq x y z
N MET A 1 -1.25 -28.44 -34.03
CA MET A 1 -0.11 -28.81 -33.15
C MET A 1 0.89 -27.67 -33.21
N GLN A 2 0.76 -26.69 -32.28
CA GLN A 2 1.77 -25.65 -32.12
C GLN A 2 2.86 -26.20 -31.18
N SER A 3 4.11 -25.95 -31.56
CA SER A 3 5.32 -26.45 -30.90
C SER A 3 5.36 -26.12 -29.39
N PRO A 4 5.86 -27.01 -28.51
CA PRO A 4 5.93 -26.79 -27.05
C PRO A 4 7.02 -25.87 -26.58
N ASP A 5 7.73 -25.17 -27.47
CA ASP A 5 8.93 -24.37 -27.16
C ASP A 5 8.78 -22.87 -27.40
N SER A 6 7.65 -22.27 -27.06
CA SER A 6 7.62 -20.84 -26.86
C SER A 6 8.13 -20.55 -25.42
N ASP A 7 9.28 -19.93 -25.33
CA ASP A 7 10.00 -19.44 -24.18
C ASP A 7 9.03 -19.01 -23.03
N SER A 8 8.78 -19.87 -22.08
CA SER A 8 7.83 -19.69 -20.98
C SER A 8 8.35 -18.72 -19.90
N ARG A 9 9.13 -17.72 -20.34
CA ARG A 9 9.65 -16.69 -19.45
C ARG A 9 8.53 -15.85 -18.90
N LEU A 10 8.58 -15.59 -17.62
CA LEU A 10 7.60 -14.74 -16.93
C LEU A 10 7.57 -13.32 -17.54
N VAL A 11 8.75 -12.81 -17.94
CA VAL A 11 8.93 -11.51 -18.58
C VAL A 11 9.89 -11.66 -19.76
N PRO A 12 9.55 -11.17 -20.95
CA PRO A 12 10.47 -11.11 -22.09
C PRO A 12 11.73 -10.29 -21.78
N LYS A 13 12.89 -10.69 -22.34
CA LYS A 13 14.17 -10.01 -22.05
C LYS A 13 14.16 -8.51 -22.32
N ASN A 14 13.50 -8.07 -23.38
CA ASN A 14 13.37 -6.66 -23.77
C ASN A 14 12.48 -5.84 -22.82
N LEU A 15 11.64 -6.49 -22.00
CA LEU A 15 10.77 -5.85 -21.01
C LEU A 15 11.27 -6.02 -19.57
N LEU A 16 12.41 -6.69 -19.36
CA LEU A 16 12.91 -6.98 -18.02
C LEU A 16 13.26 -5.71 -17.25
N LEU A 17 13.96 -4.76 -17.87
CA LEU A 17 14.30 -3.49 -17.21
C LEU A 17 13.05 -2.66 -16.88
N PRO A 18 12.10 -2.40 -17.80
CA PRO A 18 10.83 -1.80 -17.46
C PRO A 18 10.09 -2.52 -16.34
N TYR A 19 10.06 -3.85 -16.36
CA TYR A 19 9.41 -4.64 -15.33
C TYR A 19 10.02 -4.43 -13.94
N ILE A 20 11.35 -4.43 -13.82
CA ILE A 20 12.06 -4.19 -12.55
C ILE A 20 11.76 -2.76 -12.04
N LEU A 21 11.83 -1.76 -12.91
CA LEU A 21 11.55 -0.37 -12.56
C LEU A 21 10.10 -0.19 -12.07
N ILE A 22 9.13 -0.79 -12.76
CA ILE A 22 7.73 -0.69 -12.34
C ILE A 22 7.49 -1.49 -11.05
N THR A 23 8.16 -2.63 -10.90
CA THR A 23 8.10 -3.44 -9.66
C THR A 23 8.60 -2.67 -8.44
N SER A 24 9.65 -1.85 -8.58
CA SER A 24 10.16 -1.03 -7.47
C SER A 24 9.14 0.01 -6.97
N LEU A 25 8.19 0.43 -7.81
CA LEU A 25 7.14 1.37 -7.41
C LEU A 25 6.19 0.78 -6.37
N PHE A 26 5.99 -0.54 -6.39
CA PHE A 26 5.17 -1.22 -5.37
C PHE A 26 5.81 -1.15 -3.98
N ALA A 27 7.14 -1.21 -3.89
CA ALA A 27 7.85 -1.01 -2.63
C ALA A 27 7.71 0.43 -2.11
N LEU A 28 7.82 1.44 -2.98
CA LEU A 28 7.58 2.83 -2.62
C LEU A 28 6.17 3.07 -2.11
N TRP A 29 5.20 2.42 -2.73
CA TRP A 29 3.81 2.52 -2.33
C TRP A 29 3.56 1.90 -0.95
N GLY A 30 4.03 0.67 -0.71
CA GLY A 30 3.94 0.04 0.61
C GLY A 30 4.62 0.89 1.69
N PHE A 31 5.80 1.42 1.42
CA PHE A 31 6.52 2.30 2.33
C PHE A 31 5.71 3.54 2.73
N ALA A 32 5.13 4.26 1.73
CA ALA A 32 4.34 5.46 1.99
C ALA A 32 3.08 5.19 2.82
N ASN A 33 2.43 4.04 2.59
CA ASN A 33 1.24 3.65 3.33
C ASN A 33 1.56 3.44 4.81
N ASP A 34 2.60 2.69 5.12
CA ASP A 34 2.88 2.25 6.49
C ASP A 34 3.69 3.26 7.31
N ILE A 35 4.43 4.17 6.68
CA ILE A 35 5.03 5.31 7.39
C ILE A 35 3.97 6.34 7.81
N THR A 36 2.82 6.41 7.11
CA THR A 36 1.76 7.39 7.37
C THR A 36 0.86 6.97 8.54
N ASN A 37 0.63 5.67 8.74
CA ASN A 37 -0.27 5.17 9.77
C ASN A 37 0.04 5.67 11.18
N PRO A 38 1.28 5.64 11.70
CA PRO A 38 1.62 6.12 13.03
C PRO A 38 1.51 7.64 13.19
N MET A 39 1.49 8.41 12.10
CA MET A 39 1.39 9.87 12.17
C MET A 39 0.11 10.36 12.84
N VAL A 40 -0.99 9.59 12.75
CA VAL A 40 -2.26 9.97 13.42
C VAL A 40 -2.04 10.15 14.91
N ALA A 41 -1.35 9.19 15.55
CA ALA A 41 -1.04 9.24 16.98
C ALA A 41 -0.04 10.36 17.30
N ALA A 42 1.02 10.50 16.49
CA ALA A 42 2.04 11.53 16.67
C ALA A 42 1.44 12.94 16.60
N PHE A 43 0.67 13.25 15.57
CA PHE A 43 0.03 14.57 15.44
C PHE A 43 -1.04 14.84 16.52
N LYS A 44 -1.75 13.80 16.97
CA LYS A 44 -2.71 13.94 18.08
C LYS A 44 -2.03 14.48 19.34
N THR A 45 -0.90 13.89 19.71
CA THR A 45 -0.14 14.32 20.90
C THR A 45 0.53 15.66 20.65
N LEU A 46 1.28 15.81 19.56
CA LEU A 46 2.10 16.96 19.23
C LEU A 46 1.31 18.27 19.07
N MET A 47 0.11 18.17 18.53
CA MET A 47 -0.76 19.35 18.31
C MET A 47 -1.95 19.41 19.28
N GLU A 48 -1.94 18.59 20.34
CA GLU A 48 -2.98 18.52 21.38
C GLU A 48 -4.40 18.54 20.79
N MET A 49 -4.64 17.71 19.74
CA MET A 49 -5.89 17.71 19.01
C MET A 49 -6.80 16.53 19.34
N PRO A 50 -8.13 16.66 19.17
CA PRO A 50 -9.06 15.55 19.37
C PRO A 50 -8.88 14.46 18.28
N ASN A 51 -9.31 13.23 18.61
CA ASN A 51 -9.23 12.07 17.69
C ASN A 51 -9.87 12.34 16.32
N SER A 52 -11.01 13.05 16.30
CA SER A 52 -11.72 13.40 15.06
C SER A 52 -10.89 14.27 14.13
N LYS A 53 -10.10 15.20 14.66
CA LYS A 53 -9.21 16.06 13.88
C LYS A 53 -7.97 15.28 13.41
N ALA A 54 -7.38 14.45 14.27
CA ALA A 54 -6.25 13.60 13.91
C ALA A 54 -6.62 12.57 12.81
N ALA A 55 -7.86 12.05 12.82
CA ALA A 55 -8.37 11.14 11.80
C ALA A 55 -8.44 11.76 10.38
N LEU A 56 -8.38 13.10 10.26
CA LEU A 56 -8.29 13.77 8.95
C LEU A 56 -7.03 13.38 8.18
N ILE A 57 -5.97 12.89 8.84
CA ILE A 57 -4.78 12.33 8.18
C ILE A 57 -5.18 11.11 7.34
N GLN A 58 -5.94 10.19 7.92
CA GLN A 58 -6.44 9.01 7.21
C GLN A 58 -7.43 9.40 6.11
N PHE A 59 -8.30 10.38 6.39
CA PHE A 59 -9.24 10.89 5.40
C PHE A 59 -8.50 11.54 4.22
N ALA A 60 -7.44 12.34 4.45
CA ALA A 60 -6.64 12.92 3.40
C ALA A 60 -5.93 11.84 2.57
N PHE A 61 -5.38 10.81 3.24
CA PHE A 61 -4.69 9.71 2.57
C PHE A 61 -5.65 8.89 1.69
N TYR A 62 -6.71 8.31 2.26
CA TYR A 62 -7.65 7.48 1.50
C TYR A 62 -8.57 8.29 0.58
N GLY A 63 -8.88 9.54 0.94
CA GLY A 63 -9.62 10.47 0.10
C GLY A 63 -8.90 10.80 -1.21
N GLY A 64 -7.56 10.89 -1.17
CA GLY A 64 -6.74 11.06 -2.36
C GLY A 64 -6.90 9.89 -3.35
N TYR A 65 -6.92 8.66 -2.85
CA TYR A 65 -7.20 7.49 -3.70
C TYR A 65 -8.60 7.53 -4.31
N ALA A 66 -9.62 7.80 -3.49
CA ALA A 66 -11.01 7.81 -3.94
C ALA A 66 -11.27 8.86 -5.03
N THR A 67 -10.67 10.04 -4.90
CA THR A 67 -10.88 11.15 -5.83
C THR A 67 -10.06 11.02 -7.11
N MET A 68 -8.86 10.43 -7.05
CA MET A 68 -7.93 10.42 -8.18
C MET A 68 -7.93 9.13 -9.00
N ALA A 69 -8.52 8.04 -8.53
CA ALA A 69 -8.53 6.76 -9.24
C ALA A 69 -9.18 6.85 -10.65
N ILE A 70 -10.34 7.51 -10.76
CA ILE A 70 -11.03 7.70 -12.05
C ILE A 70 -10.28 8.68 -12.98
N PRO A 71 -9.88 9.88 -12.53
CA PRO A 71 -9.05 10.78 -13.33
C PRO A 71 -7.76 10.11 -13.84
N ALA A 72 -7.08 9.32 -12.99
CA ALA A 72 -5.88 8.58 -13.38
C ALA A 72 -6.16 7.59 -14.51
N ALA A 73 -7.22 6.79 -14.39
CA ALA A 73 -7.61 5.82 -15.42
C ALA A 73 -7.92 6.49 -16.76
N LEU A 74 -8.63 7.64 -16.75
CA LEU A 74 -8.93 8.42 -17.95
C LEU A 74 -7.67 9.02 -18.56
N PHE A 75 -6.75 9.52 -17.74
CA PHE A 75 -5.47 10.07 -18.20
C PHE A 75 -4.63 9.01 -18.92
N ILE A 76 -4.51 7.82 -18.34
CA ILE A 76 -3.73 6.71 -18.92
C ILE A 76 -4.30 6.26 -20.26
N LYS A 77 -5.63 6.18 -20.36
CA LYS A 77 -6.30 5.83 -21.59
C LYS A 77 -6.03 6.86 -22.68
N LYS A 78 -5.96 8.14 -22.34
CA LYS A 78 -5.73 9.24 -23.30
C LYS A 78 -4.26 9.35 -23.74
N TYR A 79 -3.32 9.14 -22.83
CA TYR A 79 -1.89 9.38 -23.09
C TYR A 79 -1.09 8.07 -23.21
N SER A 80 -0.64 7.51 -22.09
CA SER A 80 0.08 6.23 -22.03
C SER A 80 0.34 5.79 -20.59
N TYR A 81 0.72 4.53 -20.40
CA TYR A 81 1.18 4.06 -19.10
C TYR A 81 2.42 4.82 -18.60
N LYS A 82 3.41 5.08 -19.48
CA LYS A 82 4.61 5.84 -19.11
C LYS A 82 4.26 7.23 -18.60
N SER A 83 3.39 7.95 -19.29
CA SER A 83 2.94 9.29 -18.87
C SER A 83 2.20 9.27 -17.54
N GLY A 84 1.35 8.25 -17.31
CA GLY A 84 0.66 8.06 -16.02
C GLY A 84 1.64 7.81 -14.87
N ILE A 85 2.66 6.97 -15.07
CA ILE A 85 3.70 6.71 -14.08
C ILE A 85 4.49 7.99 -13.76
N LEU A 86 4.93 8.72 -14.79
CA LEU A 86 5.70 9.96 -14.60
C LEU A 86 4.88 11.02 -13.86
N LEU A 87 3.61 11.20 -14.22
CA LEU A 87 2.72 12.11 -13.50
C LEU A 87 2.51 11.67 -12.05
N GLY A 88 2.30 10.37 -11.83
CA GLY A 88 2.17 9.81 -10.48
C GLY A 88 3.42 10.06 -9.62
N LEU A 89 4.61 9.81 -10.16
CA LEU A 89 5.87 10.07 -9.46
C LEU A 89 6.08 11.57 -9.20
N ALA A 90 5.74 12.44 -10.15
CA ALA A 90 5.84 13.89 -9.96
C ALA A 90 4.94 14.39 -8.81
N LEU A 91 3.67 13.97 -8.78
CA LEU A 91 2.73 14.30 -7.72
C LEU A 91 3.19 13.73 -6.37
N TYR A 92 3.69 12.48 -6.36
CA TYR A 92 4.24 11.86 -5.16
C TYR A 92 5.43 12.66 -4.61
N ALA A 93 6.41 13.01 -5.45
CA ALA A 93 7.56 13.80 -5.06
C ALA A 93 7.16 15.17 -4.54
N ILE A 94 6.27 15.89 -5.24
CA ILE A 94 5.76 17.19 -4.81
C ILE A 94 5.09 17.06 -3.43
N GLY A 95 4.16 16.13 -3.25
CA GLY A 95 3.48 15.91 -1.98
C GLY A 95 4.46 15.59 -0.84
N ALA A 96 5.46 14.74 -1.09
CA ALA A 96 6.48 14.39 -0.10
C ALA A 96 7.37 15.60 0.27
N LEU A 97 7.81 16.40 -0.71
CA LEU A 97 8.64 17.58 -0.46
C LEU A 97 7.88 18.72 0.22
N LEU A 98 6.55 18.82 0.04
CA LEU A 98 5.71 19.79 0.74
C LEU A 98 5.66 19.56 2.26
N PHE A 99 6.08 18.40 2.77
CA PHE A 99 6.28 18.19 4.20
C PHE A 99 7.32 19.14 4.79
N TYR A 100 8.31 19.60 3.98
CA TYR A 100 9.31 20.55 4.44
C TYR A 100 8.70 21.89 4.84
N PRO A 101 8.00 22.63 3.95
CA PRO A 101 7.33 23.87 4.36
C PRO A 101 6.19 23.63 5.36
N ALA A 102 5.49 22.50 5.30
CA ALA A 102 4.45 22.18 6.28
C ALA A 102 5.00 22.12 7.72
N ALA A 103 6.17 21.51 7.92
CA ALA A 103 6.84 21.48 9.21
C ALA A 103 7.40 22.87 9.59
N LYS A 104 7.95 23.62 8.62
CA LYS A 104 8.49 24.95 8.88
C LYS A 104 7.44 25.95 9.36
N TYR A 105 6.22 25.88 8.80
CA TYR A 105 5.12 26.77 9.18
C TYR A 105 4.24 26.18 10.30
N GLU A 106 4.46 24.92 10.69
CA GLU A 106 3.73 24.22 11.74
C GLU A 106 2.21 24.16 11.55
N ILE A 107 1.75 24.17 10.30
CA ILE A 107 0.33 24.22 9.95
C ILE A 107 -0.18 22.81 9.63
N PHE A 108 -1.06 22.27 10.48
CA PHE A 108 -1.66 20.94 10.29
C PHE A 108 -2.36 20.78 8.95
N GLY A 109 -3.13 21.77 8.52
CA GLY A 109 -3.80 21.74 7.22
C GLY A 109 -2.83 21.60 6.04
N PHE A 110 -1.61 22.12 6.17
CA PHE A 110 -0.60 22.00 5.13
C PHE A 110 -0.09 20.54 5.03
N PHE A 111 0.09 19.83 6.16
CA PHE A 111 0.39 18.41 6.14
C PHE A 111 -0.71 17.59 5.47
N LEU A 112 -1.99 17.92 5.72
CA LEU A 112 -3.12 17.26 5.07
C LEU A 112 -3.10 17.44 3.55
N VAL A 113 -2.84 18.66 3.08
CA VAL A 113 -2.70 18.96 1.63
C VAL A 113 -1.51 18.24 1.04
N SER A 114 -0.37 18.19 1.74
CA SER A 114 0.82 17.46 1.31
C SER A 114 0.55 15.96 1.14
N LEU A 115 -0.12 15.35 2.12
CA LEU A 115 -0.55 13.95 2.06
C LEU A 115 -1.55 13.71 0.92
N TYR A 116 -2.50 14.59 0.73
CA TYR A 116 -3.51 14.47 -0.32
C TYR A 116 -2.87 14.49 -1.71
N ILE A 117 -1.93 15.42 -1.95
CA ILE A 117 -1.17 15.49 -3.21
C ILE A 117 -0.27 14.25 -3.39
N LEU A 118 0.41 13.82 -2.32
CA LEU A 118 1.21 12.60 -2.34
C LEU A 118 0.36 11.39 -2.75
N THR A 119 -0.82 11.27 -2.17
CA THR A 119 -1.74 10.15 -2.45
C THR A 119 -2.33 10.24 -3.85
N PHE A 120 -2.49 11.41 -4.43
CA PHE A 120 -2.79 11.53 -5.87
C PHE A 120 -1.74 10.82 -6.71
N GLY A 121 -0.45 11.04 -6.37
CA GLY A 121 0.65 10.33 -7.01
C GLY A 121 0.53 8.82 -6.87
N LEU A 122 0.27 8.34 -5.66
CA LEU A 122 0.09 6.90 -5.40
C LEU A 122 -1.09 6.31 -6.17
N ALA A 123 -2.22 7.01 -6.25
CA ALA A 123 -3.39 6.58 -7.03
C ALA A 123 -3.07 6.45 -8.52
N PHE A 124 -2.32 7.40 -9.09
CA PHE A 124 -1.83 7.31 -10.47
C PHE A 124 -0.91 6.11 -10.66
N LEU A 125 0.03 5.88 -9.75
CA LEU A 125 0.97 4.76 -9.83
C LEU A 125 0.24 3.42 -9.76
N GLU A 126 -0.69 3.26 -8.82
CA GLU A 126 -1.47 2.04 -8.67
C GLU A 126 -2.33 1.74 -9.89
N THR A 127 -3.09 2.73 -10.35
CA THR A 127 -3.97 2.61 -11.51
C THR A 127 -3.19 2.30 -12.78
N THR A 128 -1.93 2.72 -12.86
CA THR A 128 -1.07 2.54 -14.04
C THR A 128 -0.25 1.26 -13.98
N ALA A 129 0.41 0.98 -12.85
CA ALA A 129 1.39 -0.10 -12.74
C ALA A 129 0.73 -1.48 -12.84
N ASN A 130 -0.42 -1.69 -12.22
CA ASN A 130 -1.11 -2.97 -12.22
C ASN A 130 -1.46 -3.46 -13.64
N PRO A 131 -2.24 -2.71 -14.47
CA PRO A 131 -2.56 -3.14 -15.83
C PRO A 131 -1.32 -3.17 -16.73
N PHE A 132 -0.34 -2.29 -16.50
CA PHE A 132 0.87 -2.29 -17.28
C PHE A 132 1.70 -3.58 -17.05
N ILE A 133 1.85 -4.01 -15.81
CA ILE A 133 2.50 -5.31 -15.49
C ILE A 133 1.75 -6.48 -16.15
N LEU A 134 0.41 -6.47 -16.13
CA LEU A 134 -0.39 -7.51 -16.81
C LEU A 134 -0.10 -7.56 -18.31
N SER A 135 0.14 -6.41 -18.96
CA SER A 135 0.40 -6.33 -20.38
C SER A 135 1.83 -6.68 -20.82
N MET A 136 2.78 -6.87 -19.87
CA MET A 136 4.22 -7.05 -20.14
C MET A 136 4.62 -8.48 -20.57
N GLY A 137 3.81 -9.22 -21.27
CA GLY A 137 4.17 -10.56 -21.75
C GLY A 137 2.97 -11.43 -22.06
N ASP A 138 3.15 -12.77 -22.02
CA ASP A 138 2.09 -13.73 -22.29
C ASP A 138 0.93 -13.59 -21.28
N GLU A 139 -0.30 -13.60 -21.76
CA GLU A 139 -1.53 -13.48 -20.95
C GLU A 139 -1.63 -14.64 -19.93
N ARG A 140 -1.20 -15.84 -20.30
CA ARG A 140 -1.20 -17.02 -19.40
C ARG A 140 -0.35 -16.83 -18.14
N THR A 141 0.68 -15.99 -18.21
CA THR A 141 1.56 -15.67 -17.07
C THR A 141 1.27 -14.33 -16.41
N ALA A 142 0.28 -13.59 -16.91
CA ALA A 142 -0.03 -12.21 -16.49
C ALA A 142 -0.29 -12.10 -14.98
N THR A 143 -1.18 -12.93 -14.43
CA THR A 143 -1.52 -12.93 -13.00
C THR A 143 -0.32 -13.30 -12.12
N ARG A 144 0.52 -14.26 -12.54
CA ARG A 144 1.74 -14.63 -11.82
C ARG A 144 2.75 -13.49 -11.85
N ARG A 145 2.90 -12.81 -12.98
CA ARG A 145 3.77 -11.65 -13.15
C ARG A 145 3.35 -10.49 -12.24
N LEU A 146 2.06 -10.23 -12.14
CA LEU A 146 1.52 -9.22 -11.22
C LEU A 146 1.74 -9.61 -9.75
N ASN A 147 1.51 -10.86 -9.38
CA ASN A 147 1.78 -11.35 -8.02
C ASN A 147 3.26 -11.15 -7.63
N LEU A 148 4.20 -11.44 -8.54
CA LEU A 148 5.62 -11.22 -8.28
C LEU A 148 5.92 -9.73 -8.07
N ALA A 149 5.42 -8.85 -8.95
CA ALA A 149 5.63 -7.41 -8.81
C ALA A 149 5.05 -6.87 -7.50
N GLN A 150 3.83 -7.27 -7.17
CA GLN A 150 3.17 -6.86 -5.94
C GLN A 150 3.77 -7.49 -4.66
N SER A 151 4.64 -8.50 -4.76
CA SER A 151 5.37 -9.04 -3.60
C SER A 151 6.35 -8.03 -3.00
N PHE A 152 6.70 -6.99 -3.75
CA PHE A 152 7.56 -5.90 -3.26
C PHE A 152 6.79 -4.86 -2.44
N ASN A 153 5.46 -4.80 -2.54
CA ASN A 153 4.66 -3.89 -1.73
C ASN A 153 4.79 -4.18 -0.22
N PRO A 154 4.54 -5.39 0.31
CA PRO A 154 4.73 -5.67 1.73
C PRO A 154 6.19 -5.56 2.19
N LEU A 155 7.17 -5.72 1.28
CA LEU A 155 8.57 -5.41 1.61
C LEU A 155 8.74 -3.91 1.91
N GLY A 156 8.17 -3.06 1.07
CA GLY A 156 8.12 -1.61 1.32
C GLY A 156 7.37 -1.26 2.60
N SER A 157 6.25 -1.92 2.86
CA SER A 157 5.46 -1.78 4.08
C SER A 157 6.28 -2.07 5.34
N LEU A 158 7.00 -3.19 5.37
CA LEU A 158 7.88 -3.54 6.50
C LEU A 158 8.97 -2.49 6.72
N LEU A 159 9.61 -2.00 5.66
CA LEU A 159 10.58 -0.91 5.76
C LEU A 159 9.93 0.38 6.28
N GLY A 160 8.74 0.72 5.83
CA GLY A 160 7.96 1.86 6.32
C GLY A 160 7.64 1.75 7.80
N MET A 161 7.20 0.57 8.26
CA MET A 161 6.93 0.28 9.67
C MET A 161 8.21 0.43 10.53
N VAL A 162 9.36 -0.07 10.06
CA VAL A 162 10.63 0.06 10.76
C VAL A 162 11.04 1.53 10.87
N VAL A 163 10.97 2.29 9.79
CA VAL A 163 11.28 3.74 9.82
C VAL A 163 10.31 4.48 10.73
N ALA A 164 9.00 4.19 10.64
CA ALA A 164 8.01 4.80 11.50
C ALA A 164 8.26 4.52 12.99
N SER A 165 8.59 3.28 13.35
CA SER A 165 8.78 2.88 14.75
C SER A 165 10.14 3.34 15.30
N GLN A 166 11.24 3.10 14.57
CA GLN A 166 12.60 3.30 15.09
C GLN A 166 13.14 4.71 14.82
N VAL A 167 12.71 5.37 13.76
CA VAL A 167 13.22 6.70 13.40
C VAL A 167 12.26 7.79 13.89
N ILE A 168 10.94 7.59 13.74
CA ILE A 168 9.96 8.60 14.14
C ILE A 168 9.53 8.38 15.58
N LEU A 169 8.72 7.35 15.85
CA LEU A 169 8.05 7.19 17.14
C LEU A 169 9.01 7.04 18.32
N ALA A 170 10.10 6.27 18.17
CA ALA A 170 11.08 6.06 19.23
C ALA A 170 11.83 7.34 19.64
N ASN A 171 11.81 8.38 18.78
CA ASN A 171 12.55 9.62 19.03
C ASN A 171 11.63 10.84 19.25
N LEU A 172 10.31 10.65 19.26
CA LEU A 172 9.37 11.74 19.56
C LEU A 172 9.50 12.19 21.02
N GLN A 173 9.89 13.45 21.20
CA GLN A 173 9.99 14.07 22.53
C GLN A 173 8.59 14.27 23.15
N SER A 174 7.59 14.55 22.34
CA SER A 174 6.20 14.72 22.78
C SER A 174 5.51 13.45 23.27
N ASP A 175 6.07 12.26 22.98
CA ASP A 175 5.55 10.98 23.49
C ASP A 175 6.27 10.51 24.77
N ALA A 176 7.19 11.33 25.30
CA ALA A 176 7.89 11.02 26.54
C ALA A 176 6.91 10.95 27.72
N ARG A 177 7.07 9.89 28.53
CA ARG A 177 6.22 9.61 29.69
C ARG A 177 7.01 9.71 30.99
N ASP A 178 6.33 10.20 32.02
CA ASP A 178 6.86 10.16 33.37
C ASP A 178 7.08 8.71 33.83
N ALA A 179 8.25 8.44 34.41
CA ALA A 179 8.65 7.07 34.78
C ALA A 179 7.82 6.49 35.94
N VAL A 180 7.15 7.33 36.72
CA VAL A 180 6.38 6.93 37.90
C VAL A 180 4.90 6.85 37.60
N SER A 181 4.34 7.91 37.00
CA SER A 181 2.89 8.00 36.71
C SER A 181 2.51 7.35 35.38
N GLY A 182 3.44 7.18 34.44
CA GLY A 182 3.17 6.73 33.06
C GLY A 182 2.43 7.76 32.19
N GLU A 183 2.17 8.96 32.72
CA GLU A 183 1.48 10.02 32.01
C GLU A 183 2.41 10.75 31.03
N LEU A 184 1.83 11.33 29.97
CA LEU A 184 2.60 12.14 29.00
C LEU A 184 3.15 13.40 29.68
N ILE A 185 4.43 13.66 29.50
CA ILE A 185 5.09 14.87 30.02
C ILE A 185 4.73 16.10 29.18
N TYR A 186 4.59 15.92 27.86
CA TYR A 186 4.37 17.03 26.92
C TYR A 186 3.21 17.98 27.30
N PRO A 187 2.01 17.51 27.72
CA PRO A 187 0.92 18.40 28.12
C PRO A 187 1.23 19.27 29.34
N THR A 188 2.15 18.85 30.23
CA THR A 188 2.49 19.57 31.46
C THR A 188 3.56 20.64 31.29
N LEU A 189 4.22 20.68 30.12
CA LEU A 189 5.28 21.63 29.82
C LEU A 189 4.73 23.07 29.65
N ASP A 190 5.59 24.04 29.90
CA ASP A 190 5.31 25.43 29.57
C ASP A 190 5.26 25.67 28.04
N ALA A 191 4.73 26.81 27.62
CA ALA A 191 4.54 27.12 26.21
C ALA A 191 5.86 27.18 25.42
N ALA A 192 6.97 27.62 26.04
CA ALA A 192 8.26 27.72 25.38
C ALA A 192 8.88 26.33 25.14
N ALA A 193 8.85 25.44 26.15
CA ALA A 193 9.32 24.08 26.05
C ALA A 193 8.49 23.26 25.03
N LYS A 194 7.15 23.42 25.05
CA LYS A 194 6.26 22.82 24.04
C LYS A 194 6.61 23.25 22.62
N ALA A 195 6.87 24.55 22.39
CA ALA A 195 7.21 25.05 21.06
C ALA A 195 8.52 24.42 20.54
N VAL A 196 9.54 24.30 21.41
CA VAL A 196 10.83 23.68 21.04
C VAL A 196 10.65 22.19 20.70
N GLN A 197 9.98 21.42 21.57
CA GLN A 197 9.74 20.00 21.34
C GLN A 197 8.89 19.78 20.07
N LYS A 198 7.84 20.57 19.89
CA LYS A 198 7.00 20.51 18.70
C LYS A 198 7.81 20.74 17.41
N ALA A 199 8.67 21.77 17.38
CA ALA A 199 9.52 22.03 16.23
C ALA A 199 10.46 20.85 15.93
N ASN A 200 11.09 20.27 16.96
CA ASN A 200 11.98 19.10 16.84
C ASN A 200 11.23 17.89 16.29
N ASP A 201 10.08 17.57 16.85
CA ASP A 201 9.28 16.41 16.46
C ASP A 201 8.72 16.56 15.03
N LEU A 202 8.32 17.77 14.63
CA LEU A 202 7.93 18.04 13.25
C LEU A 202 9.09 17.83 12.26
N VAL A 203 10.32 18.10 12.66
CA VAL A 203 11.52 17.79 11.85
C VAL A 203 11.72 16.28 11.72
N LEU A 204 11.53 15.51 12.81
CA LEU A 204 11.60 14.04 12.77
C LEU A 204 10.56 13.45 11.82
N ILE A 205 9.32 13.94 11.87
CA ILE A 205 8.24 13.50 11.00
C ILE A 205 8.52 13.85 9.53
N ARG A 206 8.96 15.07 9.27
CA ARG A 206 9.19 15.60 7.92
C ARG A 206 10.33 14.88 7.18
N ASN A 207 11.45 14.60 7.88
CA ASN A 207 12.69 14.16 7.23
C ASN A 207 12.54 12.88 6.40
N PRO A 208 11.89 11.80 6.87
CA PRO A 208 11.65 10.61 6.07
C PRO A 208 10.87 10.89 4.78
N TYR A 209 9.87 11.80 4.82
CA TYR A 209 9.11 12.18 3.63
C TYR A 209 9.94 12.98 2.63
N VAL A 210 10.76 13.90 3.10
CA VAL A 210 11.66 14.69 2.24
C VAL A 210 12.68 13.77 1.57
N ILE A 211 13.29 12.84 2.31
CA ILE A 211 14.19 11.83 1.76
C ILE A 211 13.47 10.98 0.70
N LEU A 212 12.27 10.52 1.03
CA LEU A 212 11.44 9.76 0.11
C LEU A 212 11.13 10.57 -1.16
N GLY A 213 10.84 11.86 -1.04
CA GLY A 213 10.64 12.75 -2.17
C GLY A 213 11.84 12.77 -3.12
N PHE A 214 13.06 12.87 -2.59
CA PHE A 214 14.29 12.80 -3.40
C PHE A 214 14.49 11.42 -4.05
N VAL A 215 14.23 10.34 -3.34
CA VAL A 215 14.26 8.97 -3.91
C VAL A 215 13.29 8.85 -5.09
N VAL A 216 12.08 9.36 -4.93
CA VAL A 216 11.05 9.36 -5.99
C VAL A 216 11.47 10.19 -7.19
N ILE A 217 12.15 11.35 -6.99
CA ILE A 217 12.71 12.15 -8.10
C ILE A 217 13.77 11.37 -8.87
N VAL A 218 14.67 10.66 -8.17
CA VAL A 218 15.67 9.82 -8.84
C VAL A 218 15.00 8.75 -9.70
N ILE A 219 14.00 8.07 -9.16
CA ILE A 219 13.23 7.06 -9.90
C ILE A 219 12.47 7.68 -11.08
N PHE A 220 11.89 8.87 -10.90
CA PHE A 220 11.27 9.63 -11.98
C PHE A 220 12.24 9.86 -13.14
N ILE A 221 13.45 10.34 -12.85
CA ILE A 221 14.48 10.61 -13.86
C ILE A 221 14.88 9.31 -14.59
N VAL A 222 15.10 8.22 -13.85
CA VAL A 222 15.45 6.93 -14.43
C VAL A 222 14.35 6.40 -15.35
N ILE A 223 13.09 6.47 -14.93
CA ILE A 223 11.94 6.02 -15.75
C ILE A 223 11.74 6.95 -16.95
N ALA A 224 11.92 8.27 -16.79
CA ALA A 224 11.83 9.22 -17.90
C ALA A 224 12.87 8.92 -19.00
N ALA A 225 14.12 8.61 -18.61
CA ALA A 225 15.21 8.26 -19.50
C ALA A 225 15.06 6.85 -20.12
N THR A 226 14.34 5.94 -19.48
CA THR A 226 14.18 4.56 -19.96
C THR A 226 13.16 4.50 -21.10
N LYS A 227 13.52 3.78 -22.19
CA LYS A 227 12.57 3.48 -23.28
C LYS A 227 11.58 2.43 -22.82
N ILE A 228 10.41 2.87 -22.41
CA ILE A 228 9.29 2.01 -22.04
C ILE A 228 8.37 1.93 -23.28
N PRO A 229 7.96 0.72 -23.74
CA PRO A 229 7.04 0.60 -24.85
C PRO A 229 5.74 1.38 -24.59
N ALA A 230 5.34 2.19 -25.57
CA ALA A 230 4.09 2.93 -25.51
C ALA A 230 2.92 1.93 -25.71
N ARG A 231 2.52 1.26 -24.63
CA ARG A 231 1.29 0.48 -24.58
C ARG A 231 0.25 1.30 -23.82
N GLY A 232 -0.97 1.34 -24.33
CA GLY A 232 -2.02 2.28 -23.90
C GLY A 232 -2.01 3.56 -24.73
N GLY A 233 -3.12 4.28 -24.78
CA GLY A 233 -3.23 5.56 -25.51
C GLY A 233 -3.55 5.46 -27.00
N ALA A 234 -3.98 4.30 -27.50
CA ALA A 234 -4.33 4.14 -28.93
C ALA A 234 -5.69 4.77 -29.32
N ASP A 235 -6.48 5.17 -28.35
CA ASP A 235 -7.84 5.68 -28.61
C ASP A 235 -7.98 7.10 -28.05
N HIS A 236 -7.88 8.09 -28.94
CA HIS A 236 -8.02 9.51 -28.57
C HIS A 236 -9.46 9.89 -28.23
N THR A 237 -10.44 9.04 -28.53
CA THR A 237 -11.86 9.25 -28.19
C THR A 237 -12.21 8.52 -26.89
N VAL A 238 -12.06 9.22 -25.76
CA VAL A 238 -12.38 8.62 -24.45
C VAL A 238 -13.88 8.67 -24.20
N HIS A 239 -14.61 7.65 -24.63
CA HIS A 239 -16.00 7.44 -24.22
C HIS A 239 -16.04 6.76 -22.84
N ALA A 240 -15.73 7.55 -21.79
CA ALA A 240 -15.65 7.05 -20.41
C ALA A 240 -16.94 6.37 -19.97
N LEU A 241 -18.08 6.94 -20.33
CA LEU A 241 -19.41 6.43 -19.97
C LEU A 241 -19.72 5.07 -20.62
N ASP A 242 -19.33 4.90 -21.88
CA ASP A 242 -19.55 3.66 -22.62
C ASP A 242 -18.62 2.55 -22.13
N SER A 243 -17.37 2.90 -21.83
CA SER A 243 -16.42 1.97 -21.19
C SER A 243 -16.95 1.50 -19.84
N PHE A 244 -17.44 2.42 -19.01
CA PHE A 244 -18.04 2.10 -17.71
C PHE A 244 -19.27 1.21 -17.84
N LYS A 245 -20.19 1.53 -18.77
CA LYS A 245 -21.36 0.70 -19.07
C LYS A 245 -20.97 -0.70 -19.54
N ARG A 246 -19.93 -0.83 -20.37
CA ARG A 246 -19.40 -2.12 -20.85
C ARG A 246 -18.84 -2.94 -19.69
N LEU A 247 -18.03 -2.32 -18.81
CA LEU A 247 -17.44 -2.98 -17.64
C LEU A 247 -18.50 -3.48 -16.66
N ILE A 248 -19.51 -2.65 -16.34
CA ILE A 248 -20.62 -3.07 -15.47
C ILE A 248 -21.43 -4.21 -16.06
N LYS A 249 -21.55 -4.31 -17.37
CA LYS A 249 -22.23 -5.45 -18.01
C LYS A 249 -21.44 -6.75 -17.93
N SER A 250 -20.11 -6.67 -17.83
CA SER A 250 -19.26 -7.86 -17.64
C SER A 250 -19.48 -8.47 -16.25
N ARG A 251 -20.03 -9.70 -16.23
CA ARG A 251 -20.21 -10.44 -14.98
C ARG A 251 -18.89 -10.66 -14.25
N HIS A 252 -17.85 -11.03 -14.98
CA HIS A 252 -16.51 -11.29 -14.47
C HIS A 252 -15.91 -10.07 -13.75
N TYR A 253 -16.07 -8.89 -14.37
CA TYR A 253 -15.58 -7.64 -13.78
C TYR A 253 -16.35 -7.27 -12.51
N ARG A 254 -17.69 -7.35 -12.52
CA ARG A 254 -18.52 -7.04 -11.34
C ARG A 254 -18.20 -7.95 -10.16
N GLU A 255 -18.15 -9.28 -10.39
CA GLU A 255 -17.80 -10.26 -9.37
C GLU A 255 -16.39 -10.00 -8.82
N GLY A 256 -15.43 -9.66 -9.68
CA GLY A 256 -14.06 -9.29 -9.28
C GLY A 256 -14.01 -8.03 -8.41
N VAL A 257 -14.75 -6.97 -8.79
CA VAL A 257 -14.82 -5.73 -8.00
C VAL A 257 -15.44 -5.99 -6.61
N ILE A 258 -16.54 -6.75 -6.55
CA ILE A 258 -17.18 -7.11 -5.28
C ILE A 258 -16.24 -7.95 -4.42
N ALA A 259 -15.64 -8.98 -5.00
CA ALA A 259 -14.67 -9.82 -4.30
C ALA A 259 -13.47 -9.01 -3.76
N GLN A 260 -12.97 -8.06 -4.56
CA GLN A 260 -11.86 -7.20 -4.18
C GLN A 260 -12.25 -6.29 -3.00
N ALA A 261 -13.44 -5.70 -3.00
CA ALA A 261 -13.93 -4.85 -1.92
C ALA A 261 -14.05 -5.63 -0.59
N PHE A 262 -14.67 -6.80 -0.62
CA PHE A 262 -14.77 -7.66 0.56
C PHE A 262 -13.38 -8.16 1.04
N TYR A 263 -12.51 -8.52 0.10
CA TYR A 263 -11.16 -8.96 0.43
C TYR A 263 -10.37 -7.85 1.15
N VAL A 264 -10.35 -6.63 0.59
CA VAL A 264 -9.61 -5.50 1.19
C VAL A 264 -10.17 -5.16 2.56
N GLY A 265 -11.51 -5.16 2.72
CA GLY A 265 -12.15 -4.97 4.01
C GLY A 265 -11.72 -6.04 5.03
N ALA A 266 -11.78 -7.31 4.67
CA ALA A 266 -11.35 -8.43 5.53
C ALA A 266 -9.86 -8.33 5.89
N GLN A 267 -9.00 -7.97 4.92
CA GLN A 267 -7.56 -7.83 5.15
C GLN A 267 -7.25 -6.75 6.20
N ILE A 268 -7.84 -5.57 6.05
CA ILE A 268 -7.63 -4.46 6.99
C ILE A 268 -8.15 -4.84 8.38
N MET A 269 -9.33 -5.44 8.46
CA MET A 269 -9.92 -5.89 9.73
C MET A 269 -9.01 -6.91 10.42
N CYS A 270 -8.56 -7.95 9.72
CA CYS A 270 -7.71 -8.98 10.31
C CYS A 270 -6.44 -8.39 10.91
N TRP A 271 -5.75 -7.50 10.20
CA TRP A 271 -4.52 -6.88 10.70
C TRP A 271 -4.77 -5.91 11.87
N THR A 272 -5.84 -5.14 11.82
CA THR A 272 -6.23 -4.25 12.93
C THR A 272 -6.57 -5.05 14.18
N PHE A 273 -7.28 -6.16 14.04
CA PHE A 273 -7.70 -6.97 15.18
C PHE A 273 -6.57 -7.80 15.81
N ILE A 274 -5.44 -8.02 15.15
CA ILE A 274 -4.29 -8.72 15.77
C ILE A 274 -3.87 -8.01 17.07
N ILE A 275 -3.70 -6.69 17.02
CA ILE A 275 -3.28 -5.90 18.20
C ILE A 275 -4.38 -5.92 19.25
N GLN A 276 -5.62 -5.65 18.87
CA GLN A 276 -6.75 -5.61 19.81
C GLN A 276 -7.01 -6.97 20.47
N TYR A 277 -6.88 -8.06 19.71
CA TYR A 277 -7.04 -9.41 20.23
C TYR A 277 -5.95 -9.73 21.26
N ALA A 278 -4.69 -9.38 20.98
CA ALA A 278 -3.58 -9.58 21.88
C ALA A 278 -3.74 -8.75 23.16
N GLU A 279 -4.16 -7.48 23.06
CA GLU A 279 -4.45 -6.62 24.22
C GLU A 279 -5.58 -7.21 25.10
N ASN A 280 -6.62 -7.77 24.49
CA ASN A 280 -7.72 -8.44 25.19
C ASN A 280 -7.27 -9.72 25.94
N LEU A 281 -6.15 -10.32 25.53
CA LEU A 281 -5.51 -11.45 26.26
C LEU A 281 -4.58 -10.96 27.37
N GLY A 282 -4.50 -9.66 27.64
CA GLY A 282 -3.58 -9.08 28.64
C GLY A 282 -2.14 -8.96 28.15
N ILE A 283 -1.89 -9.11 26.86
CA ILE A 283 -0.56 -8.93 26.26
C ILE A 283 -0.31 -7.42 26.09
N ASP A 284 0.86 -6.97 26.49
CA ASP A 284 1.23 -5.56 26.35
C ASP A 284 1.29 -5.11 24.89
N LYS A 285 1.09 -3.81 24.66
CA LYS A 285 0.95 -3.24 23.33
C LYS A 285 2.22 -3.40 22.47
N ALA A 286 3.40 -3.39 23.07
CA ALA A 286 4.65 -3.56 22.34
C ALA A 286 4.80 -5.00 21.82
N THR A 287 4.46 -5.98 22.64
CA THR A 287 4.41 -7.40 22.24
C THR A 287 3.28 -7.65 21.22
N ALA A 288 2.10 -7.02 21.39
CA ALA A 288 1.02 -7.09 20.43
C ALA A 288 1.44 -6.57 19.04
N GLN A 289 2.22 -5.51 18.98
CA GLN A 289 2.79 -4.99 17.73
C GLN A 289 3.77 -5.98 17.09
N GLN A 290 4.54 -6.76 17.88
CA GLN A 290 5.43 -7.79 17.34
C GLN A 290 4.64 -8.90 16.62
N TYR A 291 3.48 -9.29 17.15
CA TYR A 291 2.57 -10.24 16.45
C TYR A 291 2.08 -9.68 15.12
N ASN A 292 1.80 -8.38 15.04
CA ASN A 292 1.41 -7.75 13.77
C ASN A 292 2.57 -7.74 12.75
N ILE A 293 3.79 -7.46 13.19
CA ILE A 293 5.01 -7.54 12.35
C ILE A 293 5.23 -8.99 11.87
N ALA A 294 5.04 -9.98 12.76
CA ALA A 294 5.12 -11.39 12.39
C ALA A 294 4.06 -11.76 11.34
N ALA A 295 2.81 -11.31 11.49
CA ALA A 295 1.75 -11.52 10.51
C ALA A 295 2.10 -10.92 9.13
N MET A 296 2.66 -9.71 9.09
CA MET A 296 3.10 -9.07 7.86
C MET A 296 4.29 -9.81 7.22
N SER A 297 5.21 -10.32 8.04
CA SER A 297 6.34 -11.13 7.57
C SER A 297 5.89 -12.46 6.96
N ILE A 298 4.91 -13.12 7.60
CA ILE A 298 4.26 -14.33 7.08
C ILE A 298 3.54 -14.03 5.78
N PHE A 299 2.80 -12.92 5.71
CA PHE A 299 2.14 -12.47 4.50
C PHE A 299 3.14 -12.26 3.35
N LEU A 300 4.27 -11.61 3.60
CA LEU A 300 5.34 -11.41 2.62
C LEU A 300 5.92 -12.73 2.13
N ALA A 301 6.34 -13.60 3.04
CA ALA A 301 6.90 -14.91 2.71
C ALA A 301 5.91 -15.76 1.91
N SER A 302 4.65 -15.83 2.36
CA SER A 302 3.58 -16.57 1.69
C SER A 302 3.29 -16.02 0.29
N ARG A 303 3.43 -14.73 0.06
CA ARG A 303 3.25 -14.12 -1.27
C ARG A 303 4.31 -14.57 -2.27
N PHE A 304 5.57 -14.69 -1.86
CA PHE A 304 6.62 -15.26 -2.72
C PHE A 304 6.39 -16.75 -2.97
N ILE A 305 6.04 -17.52 -1.94
CA ILE A 305 5.74 -18.94 -2.05
C ILE A 305 4.56 -19.16 -3.00
N SER A 306 3.46 -18.46 -2.82
CA SER A 306 2.27 -18.58 -3.66
C SER A 306 2.53 -18.17 -5.12
N THR A 307 3.32 -17.13 -5.34
CA THR A 307 3.77 -16.72 -6.68
C THR A 307 4.60 -17.81 -7.37
N TYR A 308 5.45 -18.52 -6.59
CA TYR A 308 6.19 -19.67 -7.10
C TYR A 308 5.26 -20.85 -7.42
N LEU A 309 4.30 -21.15 -6.54
CA LEU A 309 3.31 -22.20 -6.76
C LEU A 309 2.45 -21.98 -8.00
N MET A 310 2.21 -20.73 -8.40
CA MET A 310 1.52 -20.38 -9.65
C MET A 310 2.26 -20.84 -10.92
N LYS A 311 3.52 -21.31 -10.80
CA LYS A 311 4.22 -21.98 -11.89
C LYS A 311 3.62 -23.35 -12.19
N TYR A 312 3.11 -24.03 -11.17
CA TYR A 312 2.65 -25.42 -11.23
C TYR A 312 1.12 -25.53 -11.16
N MET A 313 0.45 -24.50 -10.64
CA MET A 313 -0.99 -24.51 -10.41
C MET A 313 -1.66 -23.31 -11.09
N ASN A 314 -2.87 -23.52 -11.59
CA ASN A 314 -3.69 -22.44 -12.12
C ASN A 314 -4.04 -21.44 -11.02
N SER A 315 -3.95 -20.12 -11.34
CA SER A 315 -4.19 -19.02 -10.41
C SER A 315 -5.58 -19.09 -9.74
N LYS A 316 -6.61 -19.49 -10.50
CA LYS A 316 -8.00 -19.64 -9.99
C LYS A 316 -8.09 -20.75 -8.94
N LYS A 317 -7.44 -21.90 -9.20
CA LYS A 317 -7.41 -23.04 -8.25
C LYS A 317 -6.63 -22.67 -6.99
N LEU A 318 -5.51 -21.99 -7.14
CA LEU A 318 -4.70 -21.56 -6.00
C LEU A 318 -5.45 -20.53 -5.15
N LEU A 319 -6.13 -19.55 -5.78
CA LEU A 319 -6.98 -18.59 -5.09
C LEU A 319 -8.08 -19.28 -4.29
N PHE A 320 -8.74 -20.28 -4.86
CA PHE A 320 -9.78 -21.06 -4.19
C PHE A 320 -9.25 -21.77 -2.94
N LEU A 321 -8.07 -22.44 -3.04
CA LEU A 321 -7.45 -23.12 -1.90
C LEU A 321 -7.06 -22.13 -0.79
N PHE A 322 -6.52 -20.98 -1.16
CA PHE A 322 -6.16 -19.93 -0.19
C PHE A 322 -7.41 -19.30 0.45
N ALA A 323 -8.50 -19.14 -0.30
CA ALA A 323 -9.77 -18.66 0.25
C ALA A 323 -10.33 -19.64 1.29
N ILE A 324 -10.32 -20.95 1.01
CA ILE A 324 -10.71 -21.97 1.99
C ILE A 324 -9.80 -21.94 3.22
N GLY A 325 -8.46 -21.87 3.03
CA GLY A 325 -7.51 -21.79 4.15
C GLY A 325 -7.73 -20.55 5.02
N GLY A 326 -7.96 -19.39 4.41
CA GLY A 326 -8.31 -18.16 5.12
C GLY A 326 -9.62 -18.27 5.89
N MET A 327 -10.65 -18.85 5.28
CA MET A 327 -11.93 -19.10 5.94
C MET A 327 -11.78 -20.04 7.15
N LEU A 328 -11.05 -21.15 7.00
CA LEU A 328 -10.82 -22.09 8.10
C LEU A 328 -10.00 -21.43 9.23
N SER A 329 -8.99 -20.65 8.91
CA SER A 329 -8.23 -19.88 9.90
C SER A 329 -9.13 -18.88 10.65
N THR A 330 -10.01 -18.17 9.94
CA THR A 330 -10.95 -17.23 10.55
C THR A 330 -11.97 -17.94 11.44
N ILE A 331 -12.47 -19.10 11.02
CA ILE A 331 -13.33 -19.96 11.86
C ILE A 331 -12.55 -20.37 13.12
N GLY A 332 -11.28 -20.73 12.99
CA GLY A 332 -10.40 -21.01 14.12
C GLY A 332 -10.30 -19.87 15.13
N VAL A 333 -10.21 -18.61 14.65
CA VAL A 333 -10.23 -17.43 15.53
C VAL A 333 -11.50 -17.34 16.37
N ILE A 334 -12.64 -17.69 15.77
CA ILE A 334 -13.96 -17.61 16.44
C ILE A 334 -14.15 -18.74 17.46
N LEU A 335 -13.74 -19.96 17.09
CA LEU A 335 -14.00 -21.15 17.90
C LEU A 335 -12.91 -21.43 18.94
N ILE A 336 -11.66 -21.01 18.69
CA ILE A 336 -10.51 -21.28 19.55
C ILE A 336 -10.17 -19.99 20.29
N GLN A 337 -10.42 -20.00 21.61
CA GLN A 337 -10.10 -18.86 22.46
C GLN A 337 -8.63 -18.82 22.88
N GLY A 338 -8.18 -17.66 23.39
CA GLY A 338 -6.84 -17.47 23.93
C GLY A 338 -5.75 -17.32 22.84
N ILE A 339 -4.52 -17.63 23.19
CA ILE A 339 -3.35 -17.41 22.32
C ILE A 339 -3.42 -18.21 21.02
N MET A 340 -4.04 -19.38 21.02
CA MET A 340 -4.22 -20.19 19.80
C MET A 340 -5.17 -19.51 18.79
N GLY A 341 -6.19 -18.79 19.28
CA GLY A 341 -7.04 -17.95 18.41
C GLY A 341 -6.23 -16.82 17.77
N LEU A 342 -5.31 -16.19 18.51
CA LEU A 342 -4.40 -15.18 17.97
C LEU A 342 -3.50 -15.78 16.87
N TYR A 343 -2.97 -16.98 17.05
CA TYR A 343 -2.17 -17.65 16.03
C TYR A 343 -3.00 -18.01 14.79
N CYS A 344 -4.26 -18.38 14.94
CA CYS A 344 -5.17 -18.54 13.81
C CYS A 344 -5.37 -17.22 13.05
N LEU A 345 -5.50 -16.09 13.76
CA LEU A 345 -5.63 -14.77 13.15
C LEU A 345 -4.36 -14.38 12.38
N ILE A 346 -3.17 -14.65 12.94
CA ILE A 346 -1.89 -14.43 12.27
C ILE A 346 -1.78 -15.32 11.02
N ALA A 347 -2.18 -16.60 11.11
CA ALA A 347 -2.15 -17.54 9.99
C ALA A 347 -3.05 -17.10 8.82
N THR A 348 -4.14 -16.37 9.09
CA THR A 348 -4.98 -15.78 8.04
C THR A 348 -4.16 -14.90 7.09
N SER A 349 -3.12 -14.23 7.59
CA SER A 349 -2.22 -13.39 6.76
C SER A 349 -1.52 -14.19 5.66
N ALA A 350 -1.14 -15.46 5.92
CA ALA A 350 -0.55 -16.31 4.90
C ALA A 350 -1.50 -16.54 3.72
N PHE A 351 -2.77 -16.84 4.04
CA PHE A 351 -3.78 -17.13 3.02
C PHE A 351 -4.25 -15.87 2.28
N MET A 352 -4.25 -14.71 2.92
CA MET A 352 -4.58 -13.45 2.25
C MET A 352 -3.51 -13.00 1.24
N SER A 353 -2.30 -13.51 1.31
CA SER A 353 -1.12 -12.96 0.63
C SER A 353 -1.24 -12.85 -0.89
N LEU A 354 -1.83 -13.83 -1.58
CA LEU A 354 -1.96 -13.84 -3.05
C LEU A 354 -3.28 -13.22 -3.55
N MET A 355 -4.27 -13.01 -2.66
CA MET A 355 -5.64 -12.74 -3.09
C MET A 355 -5.77 -11.44 -3.87
N PHE A 356 -5.21 -10.33 -3.40
CA PHE A 356 -5.34 -9.01 -4.05
C PHE A 356 -4.94 -9.04 -5.54
N PRO A 357 -3.68 -9.37 -5.89
CA PRO A 357 -3.25 -9.35 -7.29
C PRO A 357 -3.90 -10.46 -8.12
N THR A 358 -4.32 -11.56 -7.49
CA THR A 358 -4.94 -12.67 -8.20
C THR A 358 -6.40 -12.35 -8.55
N ILE A 359 -7.20 -11.81 -7.62
CA ILE A 359 -8.56 -11.34 -7.89
C ILE A 359 -8.53 -10.25 -8.96
N TYR A 360 -7.62 -9.28 -8.84
CA TYR A 360 -7.43 -8.21 -9.82
C TYR A 360 -7.10 -8.76 -11.20
N GLY A 361 -6.11 -9.66 -11.29
CA GLY A 361 -5.70 -10.25 -12.55
C GLY A 361 -6.81 -11.08 -13.22
N ILE A 362 -7.55 -11.86 -12.45
CA ILE A 362 -8.70 -12.65 -12.95
C ILE A 362 -9.83 -11.74 -13.39
N ALA A 363 -10.14 -10.67 -12.65
CA ALA A 363 -11.22 -9.73 -12.98
C ALA A 363 -11.01 -9.02 -14.31
N LEU A 364 -9.75 -8.83 -14.72
CA LEU A 364 -9.38 -8.19 -15.97
C LEU A 364 -9.09 -9.17 -17.13
N GLU A 365 -9.13 -10.48 -16.86
CA GLU A 365 -8.91 -11.50 -17.90
C GLU A 365 -9.95 -11.38 -19.03
N GLY A 366 -9.50 -11.18 -20.28
CA GLY A 366 -10.38 -11.10 -21.44
C GLY A 366 -11.21 -9.81 -21.58
N ILE A 367 -10.91 -8.76 -20.81
CA ILE A 367 -11.63 -7.48 -20.91
C ILE A 367 -10.89 -6.49 -21.83
N GLY A 368 -9.74 -6.83 -22.31
CA GLY A 368 -8.77 -6.23 -23.22
C GLY A 368 -9.10 -4.92 -23.91
#